data_cf5ad27ecb1a7354773cd7c5e3e63368
#
_entry.id   cf5ad27ecb1a7354773cd7c5e3e63368
#
_cell.length_a   1.000
_cell.length_b   1.000
_cell.length_c   1.000
_cell.angle_alpha   90.00
_cell.angle_beta   90.00
_cell.angle_gamma   90.00
#
_symmetry.space_group_name_H-M   'P 1'
#
loop_
_entity.id
_entity.type
_entity.pdbx_description
1 polymer ?
#
loop_
_entity_poly.entity_id
_entity_poly.type
_entity_poly.pdbx_seq_one_letter_code
_entity_poly.pdbx_strand_id
1 'polypeptide(L)'
;LMGPLYHLLDPADQVEAVNIALRHLKPGGKLYAVFIHAFGGIVFALQHPGVLSDCWNSPDDQRLMQCIQDGTDYCGPGFTSVYMSHPNNILPFMDQFPLKKLHLFSQEGFLAPNKFQLMERDPAEVRKWVELAKRYLELPELLSWAEHIMYIGEKEG
;
A
#
# COMPACT_ATOMS: atom_id res chain seq x y z
N LEU A 1 1.70 12.65 -1.31
CA LEU A 1 1.20 11.81 -2.41
C LEU A 1 0.30 10.68 -1.86
N MET A 2 -0.84 11.06 -1.28
CA MET A 2 -1.74 10.12 -0.59
C MET A 2 -2.92 9.76 -1.51
N GLY A 3 -2.64 9.21 -2.68
CA GLY A 3 -3.64 8.80 -3.67
C GLY A 3 -3.10 8.72 -5.09
N PRO A 4 -2.37 9.72 -5.60
CA PRO A 4 -2.01 9.77 -7.01
C PRO A 4 -1.26 8.54 -7.53
N LEU A 5 -0.30 8.00 -6.78
CA LEU A 5 0.60 6.96 -7.30
C LEU A 5 -0.11 5.71 -7.77
N TYR A 6 -1.16 5.28 -7.09
CA TYR A 6 -1.90 4.09 -7.51
C TYR A 6 -3.02 4.36 -8.54
N HIS A 7 -3.21 5.63 -8.94
CA HIS A 7 -4.09 6.01 -10.05
C HIS A 7 -3.32 6.39 -11.32
N LEU A 8 -2.00 6.57 -11.22
CA LEU A 8 -1.12 6.78 -12.36
C LEU A 8 -0.67 5.42 -12.89
N LEU A 9 -1.21 5.01 -14.03
CA LEU A 9 -1.00 3.67 -14.57
C LEU A 9 0.34 3.54 -15.30
N ASP A 10 0.87 4.65 -15.83
CA ASP A 10 2.20 4.69 -16.43
C ASP A 10 3.26 4.94 -15.35
N PRO A 11 4.27 4.07 -15.21
CA PRO A 11 5.38 4.30 -14.29
C PRO A 11 6.11 5.63 -14.50
N ALA A 12 6.17 6.15 -15.72
CA ALA A 12 6.78 7.44 -15.99
C ALA A 12 6.00 8.59 -15.33
N ASP A 13 4.67 8.53 -15.33
CA ASP A 13 3.81 9.50 -14.66
C ASP A 13 3.97 9.44 -13.14
N GLN A 14 4.18 8.25 -12.58
CA GLN A 14 4.47 8.08 -11.15
C GLN A 14 5.80 8.75 -10.77
N VAL A 15 6.84 8.54 -11.57
CA VAL A 15 8.15 9.19 -11.38
C VAL A 15 8.00 10.70 -11.45
N GLU A 16 7.28 11.23 -12.44
CA GLU A 16 7.07 12.69 -12.56
C GLU A 16 6.25 13.24 -11.38
N ALA A 17 5.25 12.52 -10.90
CA ALA A 17 4.47 12.94 -9.72
C ALA A 17 5.36 13.08 -8.46
N VAL A 18 6.29 12.15 -8.24
CA VAL A 18 7.26 12.26 -7.14
C VAL A 18 8.21 13.45 -7.37
N ASN A 19 8.72 13.63 -8.58
CA ASN A 19 9.59 14.75 -8.94
C ASN A 19 8.90 16.10 -8.73
N ILE A 20 7.62 16.22 -9.11
CA ILE A 20 6.81 17.42 -8.85
C ILE A 20 6.73 17.69 -7.35
N ALA A 21 6.39 16.68 -6.55
CA ALA A 21 6.33 16.84 -5.10
C ALA A 21 7.68 17.29 -4.51
N LEU A 22 8.78 16.71 -4.96
CA LEU A 22 10.13 17.06 -4.50
C LEU A 22 10.52 18.49 -4.87
N ARG A 23 10.09 19.01 -6.03
CA ARG A 23 10.32 20.41 -6.40
C ARG A 23 9.65 21.41 -5.44
N HIS A 24 8.54 21.00 -4.82
CA HIS A 24 7.81 21.82 -3.85
C HIS A 24 8.27 21.64 -2.40
N LEU A 25 9.08 20.62 -2.12
CA LEU A 25 9.65 20.40 -0.79
C LEU A 25 10.97 21.17 -0.62
N LYS A 26 11.13 21.78 0.54
CA LYS A 26 12.43 22.32 0.99
C LYS A 26 13.34 21.15 1.42
N PRO A 27 14.68 21.34 1.45
CA PRO A 27 15.58 20.42 2.13
C PRO A 27 15.10 20.13 3.57
N GLY A 28 15.15 18.88 4.00
CA GLY A 28 14.59 18.42 5.27
C GLY A 28 13.06 18.30 5.31
N GLY A 29 12.36 18.68 4.23
CA GLY A 29 10.91 18.47 4.08
C GLY A 29 10.57 16.99 3.91
N LYS A 30 9.40 16.58 4.41
CA LYS A 30 8.98 15.16 4.39
C LYS A 30 7.98 14.90 3.29
N LEU A 31 8.22 13.84 2.52
CA LEU A 31 7.29 13.28 1.55
C LEU A 31 6.57 12.09 2.18
N TYR A 32 5.26 12.09 2.09
CA TYR A 32 4.38 10.96 2.42
C TYR A 32 3.83 10.38 1.12
N ALA A 33 4.15 9.14 0.82
CA ALA A 33 3.69 8.44 -0.37
C ALA A 33 2.94 7.17 0.01
N VAL A 34 1.71 7.03 -0.48
CA VAL A 34 0.87 5.85 -0.22
C VAL A 34 0.78 5.00 -1.48
N PHE A 35 0.94 3.71 -1.28
CA PHE A 35 0.83 2.67 -2.29
C PHE A 35 -0.32 1.73 -1.93
N ILE A 36 -1.17 1.39 -2.91
CA ILE A 36 -1.95 0.15 -2.84
C ILE A 36 -1.03 -0.96 -3.32
N HIS A 37 -1.01 -2.08 -2.63
CA HIS A 37 -0.14 -3.18 -3.01
C HIS A 37 -0.93 -4.41 -3.44
N ALA A 38 -0.28 -5.30 -4.19
CA ALA A 38 -0.94 -6.43 -4.84
C ALA A 38 -1.69 -7.35 -3.86
N PHE A 39 -1.13 -7.60 -2.66
CA PHE A 39 -1.83 -8.38 -1.62
C PHE A 39 -3.06 -7.67 -1.04
N GLY A 40 -3.18 -6.35 -1.22
CA GLY A 40 -4.34 -5.57 -0.78
C GLY A 40 -5.64 -6.07 -1.38
N GLY A 41 -5.61 -6.62 -2.60
CA GLY A 41 -6.76 -7.28 -3.23
C GLY A 41 -7.25 -8.51 -2.44
N ILE A 42 -6.33 -9.31 -1.92
CA ILE A 42 -6.66 -10.47 -1.06
C ILE A 42 -7.24 -9.98 0.27
N VAL A 43 -6.63 -8.98 0.88
CA VAL A 43 -7.12 -8.40 2.15
C VAL A 43 -8.52 -7.82 1.96
N PHE A 44 -8.76 -7.11 0.85
CA PHE A 44 -10.08 -6.60 0.49
C PHE A 44 -11.10 -7.73 0.35
N ALA A 45 -10.76 -8.81 -0.36
CA ALA A 45 -11.65 -9.95 -0.55
C ALA A 45 -12.01 -10.65 0.77
N LEU A 46 -11.07 -10.73 1.72
CA LEU A 46 -11.33 -11.27 3.07
C LEU A 46 -12.32 -10.43 3.87
N GLN A 47 -12.39 -9.13 3.62
CA GLN A 47 -13.30 -8.22 4.31
C GLN A 47 -14.71 -8.20 3.70
N HIS A 48 -14.86 -8.67 2.46
CA HIS A 48 -16.10 -8.56 1.70
C HIS A 48 -16.61 -9.95 1.30
N PRO A 49 -17.58 -10.52 2.06
CA PRO A 49 -18.14 -11.83 1.74
C PRO A 49 -18.68 -11.90 0.31
N GLY A 50 -18.39 -12.96 -0.39
CA GLY A 50 -18.84 -13.20 -1.77
C GLY A 50 -17.89 -12.67 -2.85
N VAL A 51 -17.02 -11.71 -2.55
CA VAL A 51 -16.08 -11.17 -3.56
C VAL A 51 -15.16 -12.27 -4.10
N LEU A 52 -14.65 -13.15 -3.23
CA LEU A 52 -13.73 -14.20 -3.64
C LEU A 52 -14.37 -15.23 -4.58
N SER A 53 -15.67 -15.53 -4.41
CA SER A 53 -16.36 -16.53 -5.27
C SER A 53 -16.44 -16.08 -6.73
N ASP A 54 -16.44 -14.78 -6.99
CA ASP A 54 -16.52 -14.22 -8.33
C ASP A 54 -15.13 -13.88 -8.90
N CYS A 55 -14.17 -13.53 -8.04
CA CYS A 55 -12.85 -13.04 -8.41
C CYS A 55 -11.92 -14.10 -9.02
N TRP A 56 -11.97 -15.36 -8.59
CA TRP A 56 -11.06 -16.40 -9.11
C TRP A 56 -11.26 -16.74 -10.59
N ASN A 57 -12.36 -16.33 -11.18
CA ASN A 57 -12.74 -16.69 -12.54
C ASN A 57 -12.43 -15.60 -13.55
N SER A 58 -12.16 -14.36 -13.13
CA SER A 58 -11.85 -13.30 -14.07
C SER A 58 -10.38 -13.36 -14.52
N PRO A 59 -10.08 -13.08 -15.80
CA PRO A 59 -8.70 -13.02 -16.30
C PRO A 59 -7.84 -11.99 -15.55
N ASP A 60 -8.45 -10.88 -15.10
CA ASP A 60 -7.72 -9.83 -14.37
C ASP A 60 -7.33 -10.25 -12.97
N ASP A 61 -8.20 -10.99 -12.27
CA ASP A 61 -7.86 -11.53 -10.95
C ASP A 61 -6.77 -12.61 -11.04
N GLN A 62 -6.85 -13.47 -12.06
CA GLN A 62 -5.79 -14.44 -12.33
C GLN A 62 -4.45 -13.74 -12.61
N ARG A 63 -4.48 -12.63 -13.36
CA ARG A 63 -3.28 -11.81 -13.61
C ARG A 63 -2.76 -11.17 -12.33
N LEU A 64 -3.64 -10.65 -11.45
CA LEU A 64 -3.24 -10.13 -10.15
C LEU A 64 -2.54 -11.22 -9.31
N MET A 65 -3.13 -12.42 -9.23
CA MET A 65 -2.53 -13.54 -8.50
C MET A 65 -1.17 -13.94 -9.09
N GLN A 66 -1.04 -13.91 -10.42
CA GLN A 66 0.24 -14.19 -11.07
C GLN A 66 1.28 -13.11 -10.72
N CYS A 67 0.92 -11.82 -10.74
CA CYS A 67 1.81 -10.74 -10.32
C CYS A 67 2.30 -10.93 -8.87
N ILE A 68 1.41 -11.35 -7.96
CA ILE A 68 1.78 -11.66 -6.58
C ILE A 68 2.82 -12.77 -6.51
N GLN A 69 2.63 -13.86 -7.27
CA GLN A 69 3.56 -15.01 -7.30
C GLN A 69 4.91 -14.65 -7.90
N ASP A 70 4.91 -13.83 -8.93
CA ASP A 70 6.11 -13.44 -9.67
C ASP A 70 6.86 -12.27 -9.02
N GLY A 71 6.29 -11.65 -7.98
CA GLY A 71 6.88 -10.47 -7.33
C GLY A 71 6.85 -9.21 -8.20
N THR A 72 5.88 -9.12 -9.12
CA THR A 72 5.72 -7.99 -10.05
C THR A 72 4.54 -7.12 -9.67
N ASP A 73 4.51 -5.90 -10.21
CA ASP A 73 3.42 -4.97 -10.01
C ASP A 73 2.23 -5.32 -10.91
N TYR A 74 1.03 -5.05 -10.44
CA TYR A 74 -0.19 -5.20 -11.20
C TYR A 74 -0.69 -3.84 -11.70
N CYS A 75 -1.07 -3.77 -12.97
CA CYS A 75 -1.73 -2.61 -13.55
C CYS A 75 -2.98 -3.07 -14.30
N GLY A 76 -4.15 -2.63 -13.86
CA GLY A 76 -5.41 -3.07 -14.48
C GLY A 76 -6.66 -2.66 -13.71
N PRO A 77 -7.80 -3.33 -14.00
CA PRO A 77 -9.05 -3.13 -13.28
C PRO A 77 -8.93 -3.45 -11.79
N GLY A 78 -9.68 -2.72 -10.98
CA GLY A 78 -9.86 -2.89 -9.56
C GLY A 78 -11.15 -2.17 -9.16
N PHE A 79 -11.18 -1.42 -8.05
CA PHE A 79 -12.28 -0.50 -7.75
C PHE A 79 -12.39 0.63 -8.80
N THR A 80 -11.34 0.89 -9.52
CA THR A 80 -11.20 1.66 -10.76
C THR A 80 -10.01 1.08 -11.52
N SER A 81 -9.46 1.74 -12.53
CA SER A 81 -8.15 1.38 -13.05
C SER A 81 -7.09 1.73 -11.99
N VAL A 82 -6.24 0.78 -11.64
CA VAL A 82 -5.32 0.88 -10.50
C VAL A 82 -3.96 0.29 -10.83
N TYR A 83 -2.93 0.89 -10.25
CA TYR A 83 -1.58 0.35 -10.19
C TYR A 83 -1.33 -0.16 -8.76
N MET A 84 -1.11 -1.46 -8.61
CA MET A 84 -0.83 -2.10 -7.33
C MET A 84 0.65 -2.52 -7.31
N SER A 85 1.43 -1.90 -6.48
CA SER A 85 2.85 -2.24 -6.34
C SER A 85 3.02 -3.55 -5.59
N HIS A 86 3.95 -4.40 -6.01
CA HIS A 86 4.39 -5.46 -5.12
C HIS A 86 5.18 -4.84 -3.94
N PRO A 87 4.98 -5.28 -2.68
CA PRO A 87 5.64 -4.65 -1.52
C PRO A 87 7.15 -4.53 -1.65
N ASN A 88 7.81 -5.52 -2.26
CA ASN A 88 9.25 -5.53 -2.48
C ASN A 88 9.72 -4.48 -3.52
N ASN A 89 8.83 -3.94 -4.35
CA ASN A 89 9.17 -2.99 -5.41
C ASN A 89 9.03 -1.52 -4.94
N ILE A 90 8.39 -1.30 -3.78
CA ILE A 90 8.16 0.06 -3.26
C ILE A 90 9.48 0.75 -2.90
N LEU A 91 10.37 0.09 -2.16
CA LEU A 91 11.68 0.68 -1.82
C LEU A 91 12.53 0.91 -3.08
N PRO A 92 12.73 -0.07 -3.98
CA PRO A 92 13.46 0.17 -5.23
C PRO A 92 12.90 1.32 -6.07
N PHE A 93 11.58 1.53 -6.07
CA PHE A 93 10.97 2.69 -6.72
C PHE A 93 11.31 4.00 -5.99
N MET A 94 11.23 4.03 -4.67
CA MET A 94 11.49 5.26 -3.89
C MET A 94 12.99 5.60 -3.79
N ASP A 95 13.88 4.61 -3.86
CA ASP A 95 15.33 4.79 -3.81
C ASP A 95 15.92 5.49 -5.05
N GLN A 96 15.10 5.71 -6.11
CA GLN A 96 15.50 6.50 -7.28
C GLN A 96 15.53 8.01 -7.00
N PHE A 97 14.97 8.45 -5.88
CA PHE A 97 14.81 9.87 -5.55
C PHE A 97 15.75 10.30 -4.42
N PRO A 98 16.12 11.59 -4.36
CA PRO A 98 16.98 12.13 -3.29
C PRO A 98 16.19 12.24 -1.97
N LEU A 99 15.82 11.10 -1.44
CA LEU A 99 15.04 10.95 -0.21
C LEU A 99 15.75 10.00 0.75
N LYS A 100 16.05 10.47 1.94
CA LYS A 100 16.41 9.60 3.05
C LYS A 100 15.15 8.92 3.58
N LYS A 101 15.08 7.59 3.45
CA LYS A 101 13.96 6.83 4.03
C LYS A 101 13.90 7.03 5.55
N LEU A 102 12.74 7.43 6.04
CA LEU A 102 12.43 7.48 7.47
C LEU A 102 11.62 6.27 7.89
N HIS A 103 10.52 5.98 7.18
CA HIS A 103 9.59 4.91 7.51
C HIS A 103 9.08 4.22 6.25
N LEU A 104 8.77 2.92 6.39
CA LEU A 104 7.92 2.16 5.46
C LEU A 104 7.04 1.25 6.33
N PHE A 105 5.75 1.44 6.26
CA PHE A 105 4.83 0.70 7.13
C PHE A 105 3.47 0.44 6.48
N SER A 106 2.82 -0.63 6.93
CA SER A 106 1.43 -0.93 6.59
C SER A 106 0.48 -0.01 7.38
N GLN A 107 -0.45 0.68 6.70
CA GLN A 107 -1.32 1.67 7.38
C GLN A 107 -2.31 1.01 8.34
N GLU A 108 -2.91 -0.10 7.92
CA GLU A 108 -3.90 -0.83 8.71
C GLU A 108 -3.25 -1.96 9.54
N GLY A 109 -2.04 -2.37 9.18
CA GLY A 109 -1.33 -3.47 9.80
C GLY A 109 -2.09 -4.80 9.72
N PHE A 110 -1.75 -5.73 10.58
CA PHE A 110 -2.39 -7.05 10.66
C PHE A 110 -3.86 -6.99 11.10
N LEU A 111 -4.39 -5.81 11.42
CA LEU A 111 -5.79 -5.61 11.75
C LEU A 111 -6.67 -5.50 10.51
N ALA A 112 -6.11 -5.22 9.34
CA ALA A 112 -6.85 -4.98 8.12
C ALA A 112 -7.87 -6.08 7.80
N PRO A 113 -7.54 -7.38 7.80
CA PRO A 113 -8.50 -8.41 7.43
C PRO A 113 -9.78 -8.45 8.28
N ASN A 114 -9.70 -7.98 9.52
CA ASN A 114 -10.80 -8.00 10.48
C ASN A 114 -11.24 -6.58 10.92
N LYS A 115 -10.90 -5.54 10.16
CA LYS A 115 -11.14 -4.15 10.59
C LYS A 115 -12.61 -3.86 10.89
N PHE A 116 -13.55 -4.39 10.12
CA PHE A 116 -14.98 -4.15 10.33
C PHE A 116 -15.47 -4.80 11.62
N GLN A 117 -15.12 -6.07 11.86
CA GLN A 117 -15.48 -6.77 13.11
C GLN A 117 -14.81 -6.14 14.33
N LEU A 118 -13.60 -5.61 14.14
CA LEU A 118 -12.91 -4.90 15.22
C LEU A 118 -13.62 -3.58 15.56
N MET A 119 -14.12 -2.85 14.57
CA MET A 119 -14.84 -1.58 14.80
C MET A 119 -16.18 -1.74 15.54
N GLU A 120 -16.75 -2.94 15.55
CA GLU A 120 -17.98 -3.25 16.30
C GLU A 120 -17.72 -3.53 17.79
N ARG A 121 -16.45 -3.64 18.21
CA ARG A 121 -16.05 -3.93 19.58
C ARG A 121 -16.02 -2.68 20.45
N ASP A 122 -15.87 -2.90 21.76
CA ASP A 122 -15.69 -1.80 22.72
C ASP A 122 -14.48 -0.91 22.33
N PRO A 123 -14.65 0.42 22.30
CA PRO A 123 -13.57 1.34 21.90
C PRO A 123 -12.30 1.21 22.74
N ALA A 124 -12.38 0.77 23.99
CA ALA A 124 -11.20 0.55 24.82
C ALA A 124 -10.44 -0.72 24.41
N GLU A 125 -11.15 -1.75 23.94
CA GLU A 125 -10.53 -2.93 23.33
C GLU A 125 -9.89 -2.58 22.00
N VAL A 126 -10.59 -1.84 21.14
CA VAL A 126 -10.06 -1.37 19.85
C VAL A 126 -8.74 -0.60 20.03
N ARG A 127 -8.70 0.32 21.00
CA ARG A 127 -7.48 1.08 21.31
C ARG A 127 -6.30 0.16 21.66
N LYS A 128 -6.53 -0.90 22.44
CA LYS A 128 -5.47 -1.86 22.80
C LYS A 128 -4.93 -2.59 21.57
N TRP A 129 -5.81 -3.00 20.65
CA TRP A 129 -5.40 -3.62 19.39
C TRP A 129 -4.60 -2.68 18.51
N VAL A 130 -5.03 -1.41 18.39
CA VAL A 130 -4.30 -0.39 17.63
C VAL A 130 -2.91 -0.13 18.25
N GLU A 131 -2.81 0.00 19.58
CA GLU A 131 -1.51 0.17 20.24
C GLU A 131 -0.59 -1.04 20.09
N LEU A 132 -1.17 -2.25 20.03
CA LEU A 132 -0.39 -3.45 19.71
C LEU A 132 0.10 -3.41 18.24
N ALA A 133 -0.79 -3.11 17.30
CA ALA A 133 -0.45 -3.06 15.87
C ALA A 133 0.65 -2.05 15.59
N LYS A 134 0.60 -0.86 16.18
CA LYS A 134 1.62 0.19 16.01
C LYS A 134 3.05 -0.28 16.28
N ARG A 135 3.24 -1.29 17.12
CA ARG A 135 4.58 -1.83 17.43
C ARG A 135 5.18 -2.62 16.29
N TYR A 136 4.36 -3.06 15.33
CA TYR A 136 4.73 -4.02 14.31
C TYR A 136 4.48 -3.53 12.89
N LEU A 137 4.00 -2.29 12.70
CA LEU A 137 3.63 -1.76 11.38
C LEU A 137 4.78 -1.77 10.37
N GLU A 138 6.03 -1.64 10.84
CA GLU A 138 7.22 -1.58 9.99
C GLU A 138 7.90 -2.95 9.80
N LEU A 139 7.37 -4.03 10.40
CA LEU A 139 7.92 -5.37 10.19
C LEU A 139 7.67 -5.80 8.73
N PRO A 140 8.74 -6.19 7.99
CA PRO A 140 8.59 -6.60 6.58
C PRO A 140 7.58 -7.72 6.39
N GLU A 141 7.48 -8.65 7.33
CA GLU A 141 6.57 -9.79 7.32
C GLU A 141 5.09 -9.37 7.40
N LEU A 142 4.81 -8.17 7.89
CA LEU A 142 3.46 -7.65 8.08
C LEU A 142 3.06 -6.58 7.08
N LEU A 143 3.96 -6.11 6.22
CA LEU A 143 3.63 -5.11 5.21
C LEU A 143 2.50 -5.58 4.29
N SER A 144 2.50 -6.85 3.92
CA SER A 144 1.50 -7.44 3.01
C SER A 144 0.14 -7.73 3.66
N TRP A 145 -0.03 -7.48 4.96
CA TRP A 145 -1.29 -7.74 5.67
C TRP A 145 -2.28 -6.56 5.66
N ALA A 146 -1.92 -5.46 5.04
CA ALA A 146 -2.75 -4.27 4.91
C ALA A 146 -3.26 -4.09 3.47
N GLU A 147 -4.08 -3.10 3.23
CA GLU A 147 -4.45 -2.66 1.89
C GLU A 147 -3.47 -1.60 1.37
N HIS A 148 -2.94 -0.79 2.29
CA HIS A 148 -2.08 0.34 1.97
C HIS A 148 -0.74 0.26 2.68
N ILE A 149 0.32 0.62 1.96
CA ILE A 149 1.65 0.81 2.52
C ILE A 149 2.01 2.29 2.38
N MET A 150 2.51 2.89 3.47
CA MET A 150 3.00 4.26 3.47
C MET A 150 4.52 4.28 3.54
N TYR A 151 5.12 5.03 2.63
CA TYR A 151 6.51 5.44 2.68
C TYR A 151 6.60 6.88 3.19
N ILE A 152 7.55 7.14 4.08
CA ILE A 152 7.92 8.48 4.51
C ILE A 152 9.40 8.68 4.27
N GLY A 153 9.74 9.69 3.47
CA GLY A 153 11.12 10.08 3.20
C GLY A 153 11.35 11.56 3.46
N GLU A 154 12.57 11.89 3.89
CA GLU A 154 13.04 13.26 4.08
C GLU A 154 13.88 13.68 2.88
N LYS A 155 13.56 14.84 2.27
CA LYS A 155 14.31 15.36 1.14
C LYS A 155 15.73 15.72 1.58
N GLU A 156 16.70 15.13 0.91
CA GLU A 156 18.11 15.46 1.09
C GLU A 156 18.44 16.88 0.60
N GLY A 157 19.51 17.45 1.15
CA GLY A 157 19.92 18.82 0.84
C GLY A 157 20.62 18.99 -0.50
#